data_b68c931c81cc42e246c89845a349523e
#
_entry.id   b68c931c81cc42e246c89845a349523e
#
_cell.length_a   1.000
_cell.length_b   1.000
_cell.length_c   1.000
_cell.angle_alpha   90.00
_cell.angle_beta   90.00
_cell.angle_gamma   90.00
#
_symmetry.space_group_name_H-M   'P 1'
#
loop_
_entity.id
_entity.type
_entity.pdbx_description
1 polymer ?
#
loop_
_entity_poly.entity_id
_entity_poly.type
_entity_poly.pdbx_seq_one_letter_code
_entity_poly.pdbx_strand_id
1 'polypeptide(L)'
;MLLVVAAVAYYYAGGYAAKVSAMKTEAVSLVSHSSKDTFRKNQTSIAYDVNGTTLSVLKGEKDVYYIEYEDIPVYIKQAIISTEDKRFYKHKGIDYRGIMRAIIAMIQDGEVTQGGSTITQQLARTVFLSNEKTWERKIEEMYIAVELVKQYTKEDILEFYLNNVYFANGYYGIEAAAQGYFGTDVSHLSLSQMIYLCAIPNNPTLYNPLTNPDKTEARRDRILKSMLEDKVISENSYETAKAEKIETVQKDEIKNNYAETFTYYCATRALMELEGFEFQTVFSDDAEKEAYDREYQTLYDECNAKLFTGGYRIYTSLDLEAQSRLQASIDYILGGFDEKNDEGIYTLQGASVCIDNTTSDLAWCVLLWAGAVRMMSRAIH
;
A
#
# COMPACT_ATOMS: atom_id res chain seq x y z
N MET A 1 -34.91 36.35 -5.43
CA MET A 1 -34.85 36.59 -3.98
C MET A 1 -35.65 35.55 -3.18
N LEU A 2 -36.93 35.31 -3.47
CA LEU A 2 -37.78 34.32 -2.76
C LEU A 2 -37.19 32.88 -2.74
N LEU A 3 -36.63 32.36 -3.87
CA LEU A 3 -36.01 31.04 -3.93
C LEU A 3 -34.74 30.92 -3.05
N VAL A 4 -33.97 31.96 -2.94
CA VAL A 4 -32.77 32.00 -2.06
C VAL A 4 -33.19 31.97 -0.60
N VAL A 5 -34.21 32.74 -0.22
CA VAL A 5 -34.77 32.77 1.15
C VAL A 5 -35.36 31.39 1.51
N ALA A 6 -36.10 30.76 0.59
CA ALA A 6 -36.67 29.44 0.79
C ALA A 6 -35.54 28.36 0.94
N ALA A 7 -34.48 28.43 0.13
CA ALA A 7 -33.35 27.53 0.25
C ALA A 7 -32.59 27.70 1.59
N VAL A 8 -32.39 28.94 2.03
CA VAL A 8 -31.77 29.24 3.33
C VAL A 8 -32.68 28.75 4.49
N ALA A 9 -33.95 28.99 4.41
CA ALA A 9 -34.90 28.51 5.41
C ALA A 9 -34.94 26.97 5.49
N TYR A 10 -34.93 26.31 4.34
CA TYR A 10 -34.83 24.84 4.24
C TYR A 10 -33.53 24.31 4.84
N TYR A 11 -32.42 24.98 4.57
CA TYR A 11 -31.09 24.62 5.09
C TYR A 11 -31.06 24.64 6.64
N TYR A 12 -31.64 25.68 7.25
CA TYR A 12 -31.72 25.79 8.72
C TYR A 12 -32.80 24.91 9.33
N ALA A 13 -33.99 24.92 8.79
CA ALA A 13 -35.15 24.19 9.32
C ALA A 13 -35.03 22.67 9.10
N GLY A 14 -34.34 22.25 8.04
CA GLY A 14 -34.02 20.83 7.75
C GLY A 14 -32.88 20.24 8.57
N GLY A 15 -32.27 20.99 9.49
CA GLY A 15 -31.16 20.51 10.33
C GLY A 15 -29.80 20.41 9.60
N TYR A 16 -29.72 20.79 8.32
CA TYR A 16 -28.49 20.68 7.52
C TYR A 16 -27.38 21.60 8.06
N ALA A 17 -27.74 22.77 8.62
CA ALA A 17 -26.76 23.68 9.23
C ALA A 17 -26.05 23.03 10.43
N ALA A 18 -26.78 22.35 11.30
CA ALA A 18 -26.22 21.63 12.45
C ALA A 18 -25.32 20.46 11.97
N LYS A 19 -25.79 19.71 10.96
CA LYS A 19 -25.03 18.59 10.38
C LYS A 19 -23.70 19.04 9.76
N VAL A 20 -23.72 20.11 8.96
CA VAL A 20 -22.51 20.69 8.36
C VAL A 20 -21.55 21.24 9.42
N SER A 21 -22.10 21.86 10.50
CA SER A 21 -21.28 22.32 11.61
C SER A 21 -20.61 21.16 12.36
N ALA A 22 -21.32 20.05 12.56
CA ALA A 22 -20.74 18.84 13.17
C ALA A 22 -19.60 18.28 12.32
N MET A 23 -19.80 18.12 11.01
CA MET A 23 -18.76 17.67 10.06
C MET A 23 -17.52 18.57 10.10
N LYS A 24 -17.69 19.88 10.19
CA LYS A 24 -16.57 20.81 10.34
C LYS A 24 -15.80 20.58 11.64
N THR A 25 -16.51 20.39 12.76
CA THR A 25 -15.89 20.14 14.06
C THR A 25 -15.13 18.82 14.06
N GLU A 26 -15.70 17.79 13.45
CA GLU A 26 -15.07 16.49 13.29
C GLU A 26 -13.81 16.57 12.43
N ALA A 27 -13.86 17.26 11.29
CA ALA A 27 -12.68 17.49 10.43
C ALA A 27 -11.54 18.19 11.18
N VAL A 28 -11.86 19.23 11.99
CA VAL A 28 -10.84 19.90 12.84
C VAL A 28 -10.27 18.92 13.85
N SER A 29 -11.11 18.12 14.49
CA SER A 29 -10.67 17.12 15.48
C SER A 29 -9.76 16.07 14.83
N LEU A 30 -10.17 15.46 13.72
CA LEU A 30 -9.40 14.44 12.99
C LEU A 30 -8.02 14.95 12.60
N VAL A 31 -7.95 16.14 12.00
CA VAL A 31 -6.67 16.69 11.55
C VAL A 31 -5.81 17.14 12.73
N SER A 32 -6.37 17.76 13.76
CA SER A 32 -5.59 18.20 14.93
C SER A 32 -4.95 17.06 15.71
N HIS A 33 -5.52 15.85 15.67
CA HIS A 33 -4.96 14.65 16.27
C HIS A 33 -4.07 13.85 15.30
N SER A 34 -3.94 14.28 14.03
CA SER A 34 -3.05 13.63 13.08
C SER A 34 -1.61 14.09 13.24
N SER A 35 -0.69 13.19 12.94
CA SER A 35 0.75 13.46 12.83
C SER A 35 1.27 12.90 11.51
N LYS A 36 2.55 13.09 11.18
CA LYS A 36 3.16 12.43 10.02
C LYS A 36 2.97 10.90 10.05
N ASP A 37 2.97 10.30 11.25
CA ASP A 37 2.76 8.86 11.40
C ASP A 37 1.34 8.42 11.01
N THR A 38 0.34 9.32 11.06
CA THR A 38 -1.02 9.00 10.57
C THR A 38 -1.02 8.60 9.11
N PHE A 39 -0.13 9.18 8.31
CA PHE A 39 0.01 8.90 6.87
C PHE A 39 0.95 7.73 6.58
N ARG A 40 1.63 7.20 7.60
CA ARG A 40 2.56 6.07 7.55
C ARG A 40 1.95 4.77 8.08
N LYS A 41 0.76 4.81 8.66
CA LYS A 41 0.13 3.71 9.43
C LYS A 41 -0.10 2.40 8.69
N ASN A 42 -0.03 2.37 7.38
CA ASN A 42 -0.22 1.15 6.60
C ASN A 42 1.03 0.88 5.75
N GLN A 43 2.19 0.79 6.39
CA GLN A 43 3.42 0.46 5.68
C GLN A 43 3.57 -1.05 5.55
N THR A 44 4.02 -1.49 4.39
CA THR A 44 4.37 -2.88 4.15
C THR A 44 5.65 -3.24 4.91
N SER A 45 5.60 -4.30 5.71
CA SER A 45 6.78 -4.81 6.39
C SER A 45 7.65 -5.64 5.43
N ILE A 46 8.96 -5.61 5.62
CA ILE A 46 9.92 -6.31 4.77
C ILE A 46 10.83 -7.16 5.64
N ALA A 47 10.99 -8.42 5.28
CA ALA A 47 11.95 -9.32 5.89
C ALA A 47 13.21 -9.44 5.02
N TYR A 48 14.36 -9.46 5.69
CA TYR A 48 15.68 -9.57 5.06
C TYR A 48 16.40 -10.80 5.60
N ASP A 49 17.23 -11.42 4.73
CA ASP A 49 18.14 -12.47 5.13
C ASP A 49 19.37 -11.90 5.87
N VAL A 50 20.28 -12.78 6.28
CA VAL A 50 21.52 -12.41 6.99
C VAL A 50 22.42 -11.48 6.17
N ASN A 51 22.32 -11.50 4.85
CA ASN A 51 23.12 -10.68 3.92
C ASN A 51 22.41 -9.36 3.54
N GLY A 52 21.22 -9.10 4.08
CA GLY A 52 20.40 -7.94 3.74
C GLY A 52 19.60 -8.08 2.44
N THR A 53 19.59 -9.29 1.85
CA THR A 53 18.75 -9.58 0.69
C THR A 53 17.29 -9.69 1.10
N THR A 54 16.37 -9.13 0.33
CA THR A 54 14.93 -9.24 0.63
C THR A 54 14.50 -10.70 0.61
N LEU A 55 14.12 -11.21 1.77
CA LEU A 55 13.57 -12.55 1.94
C LEU A 55 12.09 -12.55 1.57
N SER A 56 11.34 -11.60 2.09
CA SER A 56 9.92 -11.47 1.82
C SER A 56 9.41 -10.07 2.05
N VAL A 57 8.35 -9.74 1.31
CA VAL A 57 7.55 -8.54 1.51
C VAL A 57 6.22 -9.00 2.09
N LEU A 58 5.97 -8.64 3.35
CA LEU A 58 4.77 -9.05 4.08
C LEU A 58 3.57 -8.26 3.56
N LYS A 59 2.84 -8.88 2.64
CA LYS A 59 1.68 -8.26 2.00
C LYS A 59 0.46 -8.38 2.90
N GLY A 60 0.03 -7.25 3.45
CA GLY A 60 -1.32 -7.11 3.97
C GLY A 60 -2.34 -6.91 2.83
N GLU A 61 -3.54 -6.46 3.16
CA GLU A 61 -4.53 -6.06 2.14
C GLU A 61 -4.02 -4.90 1.25
N LYS A 62 -2.95 -4.19 1.70
CA LYS A 62 -2.35 -3.04 1.02
C LYS A 62 -0.82 -3.17 1.02
N ASP A 63 -0.21 -3.26 -0.16
CA ASP A 63 1.23 -3.07 -0.33
C ASP A 63 1.55 -1.58 -0.25
N VAL A 64 2.23 -1.13 0.81
CA VAL A 64 2.63 0.27 1.00
C VAL A 64 4.10 0.34 1.41
N TYR A 65 4.91 0.94 0.56
CA TYR A 65 6.28 1.33 0.84
C TYR A 65 6.32 2.85 0.98
N TYR A 66 6.73 3.36 2.12
CA TYR A 66 6.81 4.80 2.31
C TYR A 66 8.14 5.33 1.82
N ILE A 67 8.11 6.40 1.03
CA ILE A 67 9.30 7.15 0.61
C ILE A 67 9.16 8.62 1.01
N GLU A 68 10.27 9.23 1.43
CA GLU A 68 10.32 10.63 1.82
C GLU A 68 10.21 11.54 0.58
N TYR A 69 9.78 12.78 0.78
CA TYR A 69 9.55 13.72 -0.32
C TYR A 69 10.78 13.91 -1.22
N GLU A 70 11.97 13.97 -0.61
CA GLU A 70 13.23 14.16 -1.29
C GLU A 70 13.58 13.02 -2.23
N ASP A 71 13.21 11.78 -1.87
CA ASP A 71 13.49 10.56 -2.62
C ASP A 71 12.51 10.32 -3.77
N ILE A 72 11.36 11.02 -3.79
CA ILE A 72 10.40 10.95 -4.89
C ILE A 72 10.98 11.67 -6.13
N PRO A 73 11.08 11.00 -7.29
CA PRO A 73 11.55 11.63 -8.51
C PRO A 73 10.75 12.88 -8.89
N VAL A 74 11.47 13.93 -9.33
CA VAL A 74 10.85 15.22 -9.65
C VAL A 74 9.77 15.12 -10.73
N TYR A 75 9.94 14.24 -11.71
CA TYR A 75 8.98 14.05 -12.80
C TYR A 75 7.67 13.45 -12.33
N ILE A 76 7.68 12.58 -11.33
CA ILE A 76 6.46 12.03 -10.69
C ILE A 76 5.68 13.17 -9.99
N LYS A 77 6.37 13.97 -9.18
CA LYS A 77 5.77 15.15 -8.50
C LYS A 77 5.12 16.09 -9.50
N GLN A 78 5.84 16.43 -10.56
CA GLN A 78 5.35 17.34 -11.60
C GLN A 78 4.19 16.75 -12.42
N ALA A 79 4.27 15.47 -12.78
CA ALA A 79 3.21 14.79 -13.53
C ALA A 79 1.90 14.74 -12.73
N ILE A 80 1.95 14.34 -11.48
CA ILE A 80 0.76 14.28 -10.61
C ILE A 80 0.15 15.68 -10.45
N ILE A 81 0.97 16.71 -10.19
CA ILE A 81 0.47 18.10 -10.07
C ILE A 81 -0.15 18.57 -11.39
N SER A 82 0.49 18.30 -12.51
CA SER A 82 0.01 18.75 -13.82
C SER A 82 -1.30 18.07 -14.25
N THR A 83 -1.54 16.84 -13.79
CA THR A 83 -2.71 16.04 -14.19
C THR A 83 -3.86 16.11 -13.21
N GLU A 84 -3.57 16.03 -11.91
CA GLU A 84 -4.60 15.97 -10.88
C GLU A 84 -4.96 17.36 -10.33
N ASP A 85 -3.96 18.27 -10.24
CA ASP A 85 -4.17 19.54 -9.57
C ASP A 85 -3.18 20.63 -10.02
N LYS A 86 -3.33 21.15 -11.24
CA LYS A 86 -2.43 22.19 -11.82
C LYS A 86 -2.24 23.43 -10.95
N ARG A 87 -3.11 23.64 -9.98
CA ARG A 87 -3.07 24.80 -9.09
C ARG A 87 -2.71 24.43 -7.65
N PHE A 88 -2.16 23.24 -7.42
CA PHE A 88 -1.86 22.67 -6.12
C PHE A 88 -1.20 23.66 -5.15
N TYR A 89 -0.17 24.36 -5.59
CA TYR A 89 0.54 25.38 -4.78
C TYR A 89 -0.21 26.71 -4.60
N LYS A 90 -1.35 26.92 -5.31
CA LYS A 90 -2.06 28.20 -5.32
C LYS A 90 -3.32 28.23 -4.48
N HIS A 91 -3.89 27.08 -4.16
CA HIS A 91 -5.13 27.02 -3.38
C HIS A 91 -4.89 26.50 -1.95
N LYS A 92 -5.87 26.70 -1.08
CA LYS A 92 -5.85 26.30 0.34
C LYS A 92 -6.72 25.07 0.60
N GLY A 93 -6.37 23.93 -0.01
CA GLY A 93 -7.09 22.66 0.12
C GLY A 93 -8.16 22.45 -0.95
N ILE A 94 -8.88 23.46 -1.36
CA ILE A 94 -9.95 23.44 -2.37
C ILE A 94 -9.62 24.40 -3.51
N ASP A 95 -9.74 23.94 -4.75
CA ASP A 95 -9.65 24.82 -5.94
C ASP A 95 -11.04 25.21 -6.46
N TYR A 96 -11.61 26.28 -5.94
CA TYR A 96 -12.92 26.80 -6.39
C TYR A 96 -12.94 27.14 -7.90
N ARG A 97 -11.82 27.56 -8.48
CA ARG A 97 -11.73 27.84 -9.93
C ARG A 97 -11.75 26.54 -10.73
N GLY A 98 -11.11 25.49 -10.23
CA GLY A 98 -11.17 24.15 -10.81
C GLY A 98 -12.59 23.58 -10.79
N ILE A 99 -13.28 23.71 -9.66
CA ILE A 99 -14.69 23.30 -9.52
C ILE A 99 -15.59 24.05 -10.51
N MET A 100 -15.46 25.36 -10.59
CA MET A 100 -16.27 26.17 -11.52
C MET A 100 -16.00 25.78 -12.99
N ARG A 101 -14.76 25.54 -13.36
CA ARG A 101 -14.38 25.06 -14.70
C ARG A 101 -15.01 23.68 -15.00
N ALA A 102 -14.95 22.74 -14.05
CA ALA A 102 -15.55 21.42 -14.21
C ALA A 102 -17.07 21.49 -14.37
N ILE A 103 -17.77 22.38 -13.64
CA ILE A 103 -19.20 22.62 -13.79
C ILE A 103 -19.52 23.19 -15.16
N ILE A 104 -18.75 24.16 -15.65
CA ILE A 104 -18.95 24.75 -16.98
C ILE A 104 -18.75 23.69 -18.07
N ALA A 105 -17.69 22.88 -17.99
CA ALA A 105 -17.45 21.78 -18.92
C ALA A 105 -18.59 20.77 -18.92
N MET A 106 -19.08 20.38 -17.74
CA MET A 106 -20.22 19.46 -17.62
C MET A 106 -21.51 20.02 -18.29
N ILE A 107 -21.73 21.34 -18.17
CA ILE A 107 -22.90 21.99 -18.83
C ILE A 107 -22.71 22.07 -20.36
N GLN A 108 -21.49 22.26 -20.84
CA GLN A 108 -21.18 22.39 -22.27
C GLN A 108 -21.13 21.03 -22.99
N ASP A 109 -20.50 20.05 -22.37
CA ASP A 109 -20.20 18.76 -23.00
C ASP A 109 -21.24 17.68 -22.64
N GLY A 110 -22.12 17.95 -21.65
CA GLY A 110 -23.12 17.00 -21.15
C GLY A 110 -22.52 15.85 -20.31
N GLU A 111 -21.21 15.79 -20.16
CA GLU A 111 -20.49 14.77 -19.42
C GLU A 111 -19.43 15.37 -18.49
N VAL A 112 -19.11 14.67 -17.38
CA VAL A 112 -18.02 15.07 -16.46
C VAL A 112 -16.69 14.69 -17.07
N THR A 113 -16.13 15.55 -17.90
CA THR A 113 -14.86 15.33 -18.61
C THR A 113 -13.63 15.72 -17.79
N GLN A 114 -13.80 16.52 -16.73
CA GLN A 114 -12.71 17.00 -15.87
C GLN A 114 -13.02 16.80 -14.40
N GLY A 115 -12.05 16.26 -13.63
CA GLY A 115 -12.13 16.17 -12.18
C GLY A 115 -11.98 17.55 -11.52
N GLY A 116 -12.84 17.85 -10.55
CA GLY A 116 -12.78 19.09 -9.77
C GLY A 116 -12.17 18.92 -8.37
N SER A 117 -11.73 17.72 -7.99
CA SER A 117 -11.13 17.45 -6.69
C SER A 117 -9.63 17.72 -6.71
N THR A 118 -9.11 18.30 -5.63
CA THR A 118 -7.67 18.57 -5.48
C THR A 118 -6.93 17.34 -4.94
N ILE A 119 -5.59 17.33 -5.06
CA ILE A 119 -4.71 16.32 -4.43
C ILE A 119 -5.01 16.23 -2.93
N THR A 120 -5.17 17.37 -2.24
CA THR A 120 -5.46 17.41 -0.80
C THR A 120 -6.82 16.77 -0.47
N GLN A 121 -7.84 16.97 -1.31
CA GLN A 121 -9.14 16.34 -1.14
C GLN A 121 -9.07 14.82 -1.38
N GLN A 122 -8.29 14.38 -2.36
CA GLN A 122 -8.08 12.95 -2.61
C GLN A 122 -7.35 12.30 -1.43
N LEU A 123 -6.33 12.96 -0.86
CA LEU A 123 -5.64 12.50 0.34
C LEU A 123 -6.60 12.40 1.53
N ALA A 124 -7.40 13.45 1.78
CA ALA A 124 -8.40 13.47 2.85
C ALA A 124 -9.34 12.26 2.75
N ARG A 125 -9.85 11.97 1.55
CA ARG A 125 -10.70 10.82 1.29
C ARG A 125 -9.99 9.50 1.60
N THR A 126 -8.75 9.35 1.14
CA THR A 126 -8.01 8.08 1.24
C THR A 126 -7.64 7.73 2.67
N VAL A 127 -7.29 8.73 3.49
CA VAL A 127 -6.73 8.50 4.84
C VAL A 127 -7.78 8.58 5.94
N PHE A 128 -8.76 9.49 5.82
CA PHE A 128 -9.68 9.81 6.92
C PHE A 128 -11.12 9.36 6.68
N LEU A 129 -11.51 9.05 5.44
CA LEU A 129 -12.91 8.80 5.09
C LEU A 129 -13.11 7.42 4.44
N SER A 130 -14.38 7.02 4.30
CA SER A 130 -14.78 5.82 3.57
C SER A 130 -14.92 6.10 2.06
N ASN A 131 -15.04 5.01 1.28
CA ASN A 131 -15.25 5.10 -0.18
C ASN A 131 -16.73 5.33 -0.57
N GLU A 132 -17.62 5.59 0.38
CA GLU A 132 -19.03 5.85 0.12
C GLU A 132 -19.22 7.12 -0.72
N LYS A 133 -20.15 7.07 -1.68
CA LYS A 133 -20.43 8.20 -2.57
C LYS A 133 -21.62 9.01 -2.05
N THR A 134 -21.43 9.72 -0.93
CA THR A 134 -22.45 10.59 -0.34
C THR A 134 -22.04 12.06 -0.44
N TRP A 135 -23.02 12.98 -0.36
CA TRP A 135 -22.72 14.42 -0.35
C TRP A 135 -22.07 14.83 0.98
N GLU A 136 -22.44 14.17 2.07
CA GLU A 136 -21.88 14.34 3.42
C GLU A 136 -20.36 14.10 3.37
N ARG A 137 -19.97 12.92 2.90
CA ARG A 137 -18.55 12.58 2.74
C ARG A 137 -17.82 13.62 1.88
N LYS A 138 -18.46 14.17 0.83
CA LYS A 138 -17.80 15.19 -0.02
C LYS A 138 -17.59 16.51 0.73
N ILE A 139 -18.50 16.88 1.62
CA ILE A 139 -18.34 18.07 2.48
C ILE A 139 -17.25 17.83 3.53
N GLU A 140 -17.23 16.67 4.18
CA GLU A 140 -16.18 16.27 5.12
C GLU A 140 -14.81 16.31 4.46
N GLU A 141 -14.67 15.70 3.26
CA GLU A 141 -13.46 15.75 2.43
C GLU A 141 -12.97 17.19 2.20
N MET A 142 -13.88 18.10 1.91
CA MET A 142 -13.55 19.52 1.71
C MET A 142 -13.05 20.18 3.00
N TYR A 143 -13.70 19.94 4.15
CA TYR A 143 -13.27 20.50 5.43
C TYR A 143 -11.93 19.92 5.87
N ILE A 144 -11.74 18.60 5.78
CA ILE A 144 -10.46 17.96 6.09
C ILE A 144 -9.35 18.52 5.20
N ALA A 145 -9.58 18.68 3.89
CA ALA A 145 -8.60 19.24 2.96
C ALA A 145 -8.18 20.68 3.33
N VAL A 146 -9.10 21.50 3.82
CA VAL A 146 -8.80 22.85 4.30
C VAL A 146 -7.96 22.82 5.58
N GLU A 147 -8.29 21.93 6.52
CA GLU A 147 -7.53 21.80 7.78
C GLU A 147 -6.14 21.22 7.53
N LEU A 148 -5.98 20.24 6.63
CA LEU A 148 -4.68 19.67 6.25
C LEU A 148 -3.70 20.74 5.75
N VAL A 149 -4.13 21.67 4.90
CA VAL A 149 -3.27 22.74 4.39
C VAL A 149 -2.90 23.79 5.46
N LYS A 150 -3.61 23.83 6.59
CA LYS A 150 -3.23 24.67 7.73
C LYS A 150 -2.14 24.02 8.58
N GLN A 151 -2.15 22.68 8.68
CA GLN A 151 -1.25 21.92 9.56
C GLN A 151 0.01 21.43 8.86
N TYR A 152 -0.05 21.11 7.58
CA TYR A 152 1.04 20.52 6.80
C TYR A 152 1.43 21.41 5.62
N THR A 153 2.70 21.35 5.22
CA THR A 153 3.20 22.01 4.02
C THR A 153 2.63 21.37 2.75
N LYS A 154 2.77 22.01 1.62
CA LYS A 154 2.37 21.42 0.33
C LYS A 154 3.24 20.23 -0.04
N GLU A 155 4.49 20.26 0.34
CA GLU A 155 5.45 19.19 0.17
C GLU A 155 5.05 17.97 1.01
N ASP A 156 4.73 18.14 2.31
CA ASP A 156 4.21 17.07 3.16
C ASP A 156 2.93 16.46 2.57
N ILE A 157 1.98 17.27 2.10
CA ILE A 157 0.72 16.80 1.52
C ILE A 157 0.96 15.98 0.25
N LEU A 158 1.89 16.40 -0.61
CA LEU A 158 2.22 15.68 -1.83
C LEU A 158 2.92 14.35 -1.52
N GLU A 159 3.83 14.35 -0.53
CA GLU A 159 4.47 13.14 -0.01
C GLU A 159 3.42 12.16 0.50
N PHE A 160 2.52 12.60 1.38
CA PHE A 160 1.46 11.76 1.92
C PHE A 160 0.54 11.22 0.83
N TYR A 161 0.18 12.05 -0.15
CA TYR A 161 -0.64 11.63 -1.27
C TYR A 161 0.03 10.52 -2.08
N LEU A 162 1.28 10.73 -2.50
CA LEU A 162 2.03 9.78 -3.32
C LEU A 162 2.32 8.46 -2.59
N ASN A 163 2.33 8.47 -1.26
CA ASN A 163 2.49 7.27 -0.44
C ASN A 163 1.17 6.55 -0.11
N ASN A 164 0.01 7.19 -0.29
CA ASN A 164 -1.28 6.60 0.11
C ASN A 164 -2.28 6.41 -1.02
N VAL A 165 -2.08 7.04 -2.17
CA VAL A 165 -3.02 6.93 -3.29
C VAL A 165 -3.00 5.52 -3.89
N TYR A 166 -4.17 5.06 -4.35
CA TYR A 166 -4.36 3.73 -4.92
C TYR A 166 -3.95 3.67 -6.39
N PHE A 167 -3.07 2.72 -6.73
CA PHE A 167 -2.53 2.48 -8.07
C PHE A 167 -3.05 1.18 -8.71
N ALA A 168 -4.26 0.74 -8.38
CA ALA A 168 -4.85 -0.54 -8.80
C ALA A 168 -4.12 -1.78 -8.21
N ASN A 169 -4.72 -2.96 -8.40
CA ASN A 169 -4.15 -4.28 -8.07
C ASN A 169 -3.57 -4.41 -6.65
N GLY A 170 -4.15 -3.69 -5.66
CA GLY A 170 -3.70 -3.74 -4.27
C GLY A 170 -2.54 -2.82 -3.93
N TYR A 171 -1.96 -2.09 -4.90
CA TYR A 171 -0.82 -1.21 -4.64
C TYR A 171 -1.28 0.17 -4.14
N TYR A 172 -0.83 0.54 -2.95
CA TYR A 172 -1.02 1.86 -2.35
C TYR A 172 0.33 2.56 -2.22
N GLY A 173 0.45 3.73 -2.83
CA GLY A 173 1.69 4.48 -2.93
C GLY A 173 2.51 4.16 -4.18
N ILE A 174 3.29 5.17 -4.59
CA ILE A 174 4.06 5.14 -5.84
C ILE A 174 5.18 4.10 -5.82
N GLU A 175 5.82 3.90 -4.67
CA GLU A 175 6.90 2.93 -4.51
C GLU A 175 6.35 1.49 -4.60
N ALA A 176 5.20 1.21 -3.93
CA ALA A 176 4.54 -0.09 -4.06
C ALA A 176 4.13 -0.39 -5.51
N ALA A 177 3.67 0.63 -6.24
CA ALA A 177 3.32 0.50 -7.63
C ALA A 177 4.56 0.24 -8.52
N ALA A 178 5.68 0.92 -8.25
CA ALA A 178 6.95 0.70 -8.96
C ALA A 178 7.45 -0.75 -8.77
N GLN A 179 7.52 -1.21 -7.52
CA GLN A 179 7.89 -2.58 -7.18
C GLN A 179 6.91 -3.59 -7.78
N GLY A 180 5.62 -3.30 -7.73
CA GLY A 180 4.57 -4.20 -8.19
C GLY A 180 4.53 -4.37 -9.70
N TYR A 181 4.63 -3.28 -10.45
CA TYR A 181 4.51 -3.32 -11.92
C TYR A 181 5.83 -3.48 -12.65
N PHE A 182 6.94 -3.02 -12.06
CA PHE A 182 8.25 -3.00 -12.74
C PHE A 182 9.35 -3.77 -12.00
N GLY A 183 9.09 -4.26 -10.78
CA GLY A 183 10.06 -5.04 -10.01
C GLY A 183 11.26 -4.23 -9.51
N THR A 184 11.15 -2.89 -9.49
CA THR A 184 12.22 -1.99 -9.06
C THR A 184 11.66 -0.80 -8.28
N ASP A 185 12.50 -0.05 -7.58
CA ASP A 185 12.11 1.17 -6.88
C ASP A 185 11.91 2.36 -7.83
N VAL A 186 11.24 3.41 -7.34
CA VAL A 186 10.90 4.59 -8.15
C VAL A 186 12.11 5.33 -8.70
N SER A 187 13.28 5.23 -8.06
CA SER A 187 14.50 5.94 -8.48
C SER A 187 15.12 5.36 -9.74
N HIS A 188 14.83 4.10 -10.03
CA HIS A 188 15.34 3.36 -11.20
C HIS A 188 14.34 3.30 -12.37
N LEU A 189 13.15 3.89 -12.22
CA LEU A 189 12.18 3.94 -13.30
C LEU A 189 12.62 4.88 -14.44
N SER A 190 12.34 4.51 -15.68
CA SER A 190 12.41 5.42 -16.82
C SER A 190 11.37 6.53 -16.72
N LEU A 191 11.55 7.62 -17.47
CA LEU A 191 10.53 8.67 -17.56
C LEU A 191 9.17 8.12 -18.00
N SER A 192 9.17 7.23 -18.98
CA SER A 192 7.95 6.59 -19.48
C SER A 192 7.22 5.79 -18.40
N GLN A 193 7.96 4.97 -17.64
CA GLN A 193 7.42 4.18 -16.53
C GLN A 193 6.86 5.07 -15.41
N MET A 194 7.60 6.14 -15.03
CA MET A 194 7.12 7.11 -14.04
C MET A 194 5.78 7.71 -14.44
N ILE A 195 5.66 8.16 -15.70
CA ILE A 195 4.44 8.80 -16.18
C ILE A 195 3.31 7.78 -16.41
N TYR A 196 3.65 6.54 -16.76
CA TYR A 196 2.69 5.44 -16.84
C TYR A 196 2.02 5.18 -15.48
N LEU A 197 2.78 5.13 -14.40
CA LEU A 197 2.21 5.04 -13.05
C LEU A 197 1.33 6.24 -12.73
N CYS A 198 1.76 7.47 -13.04
CA CYS A 198 0.97 8.68 -12.80
C CYS A 198 -0.37 8.72 -13.56
N ALA A 199 -0.57 7.85 -14.54
CA ALA A 199 -1.84 7.72 -15.25
C ALA A 199 -2.94 7.01 -14.44
N ILE A 200 -2.55 6.15 -13.49
CA ILE A 200 -3.45 5.20 -12.82
C ILE A 200 -4.41 5.85 -11.80
N PRO A 201 -3.96 6.75 -10.89
CA PRO A 201 -4.77 7.23 -9.76
C PRO A 201 -6.09 7.92 -10.14
N ASN A 202 -6.15 8.48 -11.32
CA ASN A 202 -7.35 9.18 -11.81
C ASN A 202 -8.58 8.26 -11.90
N ASN A 203 -8.39 7.06 -12.43
CA ASN A 203 -9.39 6.00 -12.47
C ASN A 203 -8.70 4.63 -12.50
N PRO A 204 -8.37 4.04 -11.34
CA PRO A 204 -7.59 2.82 -11.24
C PRO A 204 -8.22 1.59 -11.92
N THR A 205 -9.54 1.59 -12.10
CA THR A 205 -10.23 0.52 -12.85
C THR A 205 -10.05 0.69 -14.35
N LEU A 206 -10.20 1.93 -14.86
CA LEU A 206 -10.10 2.23 -16.29
C LEU A 206 -8.65 2.17 -16.80
N TYR A 207 -7.71 2.63 -15.96
CA TYR A 207 -6.27 2.71 -16.26
C TYR A 207 -5.48 1.64 -15.50
N ASN A 208 -6.06 0.43 -15.41
CA ASN A 208 -5.38 -0.69 -14.78
C ASN A 208 -4.32 -1.28 -15.73
N PRO A 209 -3.03 -1.31 -15.34
CA PRO A 209 -1.95 -1.80 -16.19
C PRO A 209 -2.09 -3.24 -16.66
N LEU A 210 -2.74 -4.10 -15.87
CA LEU A 210 -2.86 -5.53 -16.17
C LEU A 210 -4.09 -5.85 -17.04
N THR A 211 -5.18 -5.07 -16.91
CA THR A 211 -6.44 -5.35 -17.64
C THR A 211 -6.69 -4.37 -18.77
N ASN A 212 -6.12 -3.17 -18.73
CA ASN A 212 -6.33 -2.13 -19.75
C ASN A 212 -5.00 -1.39 -20.09
N PRO A 213 -3.92 -2.09 -20.45
CA PRO A 213 -2.61 -1.47 -20.69
C PRO A 213 -2.68 -0.38 -21.78
N ASP A 214 -3.40 -0.61 -22.88
CA ASP A 214 -3.51 0.36 -23.98
C ASP A 214 -4.13 1.69 -23.54
N LYS A 215 -5.13 1.65 -22.64
CA LYS A 215 -5.75 2.86 -22.10
C LYS A 215 -4.81 3.62 -21.17
N THR A 216 -4.03 2.88 -20.42
CA THR A 216 -3.02 3.44 -19.51
C THR A 216 -1.90 4.10 -20.31
N GLU A 217 -1.43 3.46 -21.39
CA GLU A 217 -0.46 4.04 -22.33
C GLU A 217 -1.00 5.30 -23.01
N ALA A 218 -2.22 5.24 -23.52
CA ALA A 218 -2.85 6.40 -24.16
C ALA A 218 -2.99 7.59 -23.17
N ARG A 219 -3.17 7.32 -21.87
CA ARG A 219 -3.18 8.37 -20.86
C ARG A 219 -1.77 8.85 -20.55
N ARG A 220 -0.77 7.96 -20.43
CA ARG A 220 0.66 8.29 -20.30
C ARG A 220 1.05 9.30 -21.39
N ASP A 221 0.73 9.01 -22.66
CA ASP A 221 1.08 9.87 -23.80
C ASP A 221 0.46 11.25 -23.70
N ARG A 222 -0.79 11.34 -23.23
CA ARG A 222 -1.44 12.63 -22.96
C ARG A 222 -0.73 13.43 -21.85
N ILE A 223 -0.28 12.75 -20.80
CA ILE A 223 0.47 13.37 -19.70
C ILE A 223 1.83 13.86 -20.22
N LEU A 224 2.58 13.01 -20.92
CA LEU A 224 3.86 13.39 -21.54
C LEU A 224 3.71 14.62 -22.44
N LYS A 225 2.64 14.65 -23.27
CA LYS A 225 2.35 15.80 -24.12
C LYS A 225 2.07 17.07 -23.31
N SER A 226 1.28 16.98 -22.23
CA SER A 226 1.02 18.12 -21.35
C SER A 226 2.31 18.61 -20.67
N MET A 227 3.20 17.70 -20.27
CA MET A 227 4.50 18.07 -19.67
C MET A 227 5.43 18.75 -20.66
N LEU A 228 5.39 18.35 -21.94
CA LEU A 228 6.11 19.04 -23.01
C LEU A 228 5.54 20.45 -23.24
N GLU A 229 4.22 20.58 -23.36
CA GLU A 229 3.54 21.88 -23.53
C GLU A 229 3.82 22.84 -22.38
N ASP A 230 3.85 22.32 -21.13
CA ASP A 230 4.18 23.05 -19.91
C ASP A 230 5.72 23.27 -19.75
N LYS A 231 6.54 22.80 -20.71
CA LYS A 231 8.03 22.90 -20.72
C LYS A 231 8.71 22.23 -19.52
N VAL A 232 8.10 21.21 -18.99
CA VAL A 232 8.64 20.38 -17.90
C VAL A 232 9.67 19.37 -18.42
N ILE A 233 9.46 18.88 -19.63
CA ILE A 233 10.38 17.97 -20.35
C ILE A 233 10.75 18.54 -21.71
N SER A 234 11.89 18.10 -22.23
CA SER A 234 12.34 18.47 -23.58
C SER A 234 11.63 17.64 -24.65
N GLU A 235 11.63 18.12 -25.90
CA GLU A 235 11.14 17.38 -27.08
C GLU A 235 11.80 16.00 -27.18
N ASN A 236 13.13 15.95 -27.02
CA ASN A 236 13.87 14.70 -27.07
C ASN A 236 13.44 13.71 -25.97
N SER A 237 13.20 14.20 -24.74
CA SER A 237 12.73 13.38 -23.63
C SER A 237 11.31 12.88 -23.88
N TYR A 238 10.45 13.71 -24.48
CA TYR A 238 9.10 13.34 -24.88
C TYR A 238 9.10 12.23 -25.92
N GLU A 239 9.85 12.39 -27.03
CA GLU A 239 9.89 11.39 -28.10
C GLU A 239 10.49 10.05 -27.62
N THR A 240 11.55 10.12 -26.79
CA THR A 240 12.17 8.93 -26.20
C THR A 240 11.17 8.18 -25.29
N ALA A 241 10.51 8.90 -24.36
CA ALA A 241 9.59 8.30 -23.43
C ALA A 241 8.32 7.75 -24.11
N LYS A 242 7.84 8.42 -25.17
CA LYS A 242 6.70 7.98 -25.94
C LYS A 242 7.00 6.73 -26.78
N ALA A 243 8.20 6.61 -27.31
CA ALA A 243 8.63 5.46 -28.11
C ALA A 243 8.92 4.21 -27.24
N GLU A 244 9.10 4.37 -25.95
CA GLU A 244 9.40 3.29 -25.02
C GLU A 244 8.18 2.39 -24.83
N LYS A 245 8.35 1.09 -25.12
CA LYS A 245 7.35 0.07 -24.83
C LYS A 245 7.31 -0.25 -23.34
N ILE A 246 6.14 -0.18 -22.75
CA ILE A 246 5.95 -0.54 -21.35
C ILE A 246 5.71 -2.05 -21.22
N GLU A 247 6.55 -2.70 -20.45
CA GLU A 247 6.41 -4.10 -20.08
C GLU A 247 6.27 -4.18 -18.55
N THR A 248 5.14 -4.71 -18.09
CA THR A 248 4.94 -4.95 -16.65
C THR A 248 5.41 -6.34 -16.28
N VAL A 249 6.02 -6.47 -15.12
CA VAL A 249 6.40 -7.77 -14.56
C VAL A 249 5.11 -8.48 -14.13
N GLN A 250 4.85 -9.65 -14.69
CA GLN A 250 3.86 -10.56 -14.10
C GLN A 250 4.49 -11.13 -12.84
N LYS A 251 4.03 -10.68 -11.67
CA LYS A 251 4.34 -11.40 -10.43
C LYS A 251 3.58 -12.72 -10.49
N ASP A 252 4.31 -13.83 -10.59
CA ASP A 252 3.77 -15.13 -10.21
C ASP A 252 3.19 -15.01 -8.80
N GLU A 253 2.06 -15.66 -8.53
CA GLU A 253 1.51 -15.75 -7.16
C GLU A 253 2.63 -16.24 -6.26
N ILE A 254 3.16 -15.36 -5.41
CA ILE A 254 4.19 -15.72 -4.44
C ILE A 254 3.50 -16.65 -3.44
N LYS A 255 3.66 -17.93 -3.65
CA LYS A 255 3.31 -18.92 -2.62
C LYS A 255 4.36 -18.76 -1.54
N ASN A 256 3.92 -18.35 -0.36
CA ASN A 256 4.78 -18.29 0.82
C ASN A 256 5.53 -19.62 0.96
N ASN A 257 6.84 -19.55 0.99
CA ASN A 257 7.66 -20.71 1.29
C ASN A 257 7.81 -20.86 2.82
N TYR A 258 8.44 -21.95 3.24
CA TYR A 258 8.61 -22.22 4.67
C TYR A 258 9.43 -21.15 5.40
N ALA A 259 10.46 -20.62 4.78
CA ALA A 259 11.28 -19.56 5.36
C ALA A 259 10.46 -18.31 5.63
N GLU A 260 9.57 -17.94 4.71
CA GLU A 260 8.64 -16.81 4.89
C GLU A 260 7.65 -17.07 6.01
N THR A 261 6.95 -18.22 5.97
CA THR A 261 5.96 -18.58 6.99
C THR A 261 6.57 -18.63 8.39
N PHE A 262 7.76 -19.21 8.51
CA PHE A 262 8.48 -19.26 9.77
C PHE A 262 8.95 -17.88 10.24
N THR A 263 9.41 -17.05 9.33
CA THR A 263 9.79 -15.66 9.62
C THR A 263 8.59 -14.88 10.16
N TYR A 264 7.40 -15.02 9.56
CA TYR A 264 6.19 -14.34 10.02
C TYR A 264 5.78 -14.82 11.42
N TYR A 265 5.81 -16.12 11.65
CA TYR A 265 5.54 -16.69 12.96
C TYR A 265 6.50 -16.15 14.04
N CYS A 266 7.80 -16.17 13.78
CA CYS A 266 8.80 -15.66 14.74
C CYS A 266 8.66 -14.15 14.97
N ALA A 267 8.42 -13.37 13.92
CA ALA A 267 8.26 -11.92 14.02
C ALA A 267 6.97 -11.54 14.77
N THR A 268 5.87 -12.27 14.56
CA THR A 268 4.64 -12.09 15.33
C THR A 268 4.87 -12.34 16.82
N ARG A 269 5.57 -13.42 17.16
CA ARG A 269 5.89 -13.74 18.55
C ARG A 269 6.82 -12.70 19.18
N ALA A 270 7.81 -12.21 18.44
CA ALA A 270 8.67 -11.12 18.93
C ALA A 270 7.87 -9.84 19.22
N LEU A 271 6.85 -9.52 18.39
CA LEU A 271 5.94 -8.42 18.71
C LEU A 271 5.10 -8.67 19.96
N MET A 272 4.63 -9.91 20.18
CA MET A 272 3.92 -10.27 21.42
C MET A 272 4.81 -10.07 22.65
N GLU A 273 6.09 -10.45 22.60
CA GLU A 273 7.06 -10.20 23.69
C GLU A 273 7.26 -8.69 23.94
N LEU A 274 7.34 -7.87 22.88
CA LEU A 274 7.43 -6.42 23.00
C LEU A 274 6.17 -5.78 23.60
N GLU A 275 5.00 -6.39 23.39
CA GLU A 275 3.72 -6.00 24.05
C GLU A 275 3.61 -6.56 25.49
N GLY A 276 4.62 -7.29 25.97
CA GLY A 276 4.70 -7.79 27.34
C GLY A 276 4.11 -9.18 27.56
N PHE A 277 3.86 -9.95 26.52
CA PHE A 277 3.36 -11.33 26.64
C PHE A 277 4.49 -12.28 27.02
N GLU A 278 4.26 -13.07 28.08
CA GLU A 278 5.18 -14.10 28.56
C GLU A 278 4.76 -15.49 28.09
N PHE A 279 5.64 -16.14 27.32
CA PHE A 279 5.37 -17.50 26.82
C PHE A 279 5.50 -18.54 27.93
N GLN A 280 4.45 -19.29 28.19
CA GLN A 280 4.40 -20.35 29.18
C GLN A 280 4.34 -21.73 28.51
N THR A 281 4.99 -22.70 29.13
CA THR A 281 5.01 -24.11 28.70
C THR A 281 4.46 -25.07 29.74
N VAL A 282 4.24 -24.59 30.97
CA VAL A 282 3.74 -25.39 32.11
C VAL A 282 2.55 -24.66 32.70
N PHE A 283 1.47 -25.37 32.92
CA PHE A 283 0.21 -24.89 33.47
C PHE A 283 -0.18 -25.71 34.69
N SER A 284 -0.81 -25.08 35.67
CA SER A 284 -1.25 -25.76 36.92
C SER A 284 -2.46 -26.63 36.70
N ASP A 285 -3.36 -26.23 35.77
CA ASP A 285 -4.58 -26.96 35.44
C ASP A 285 -5.07 -26.57 34.00
N ASP A 286 -6.11 -27.28 33.55
CA ASP A 286 -6.69 -27.07 32.21
C ASP A 286 -7.37 -25.71 32.09
N ALA A 287 -7.90 -25.12 33.15
CA ALA A 287 -8.56 -23.81 33.12
C ALA A 287 -7.54 -22.69 32.90
N GLU A 288 -6.38 -22.77 33.54
CA GLU A 288 -5.26 -21.86 33.34
C GLU A 288 -4.76 -21.96 31.89
N LYS A 289 -4.60 -23.18 31.37
CA LYS A 289 -4.20 -23.39 29.99
C LYS A 289 -5.19 -22.79 28.99
N GLU A 290 -6.49 -23.04 29.16
CA GLU A 290 -7.52 -22.46 28.29
C GLU A 290 -7.56 -20.93 28.36
N ALA A 291 -7.30 -20.34 29.51
CA ALA A 291 -7.21 -18.87 29.65
C ALA A 291 -6.00 -18.32 28.86
N TYR A 292 -4.84 -18.97 29.05
CA TYR A 292 -3.62 -18.65 28.31
C TYR A 292 -3.79 -18.78 26.78
N ASP A 293 -4.38 -19.89 26.31
CA ASP A 293 -4.58 -20.16 24.90
C ASP A 293 -5.48 -19.08 24.24
N ARG A 294 -6.52 -18.60 24.96
CA ARG A 294 -7.38 -17.50 24.48
C ARG A 294 -6.63 -16.17 24.40
N GLU A 295 -5.84 -15.85 25.43
CA GLU A 295 -5.03 -14.62 25.45
C GLU A 295 -3.95 -14.66 24.35
N TYR A 296 -3.25 -15.80 24.25
CA TYR A 296 -2.26 -16.04 23.19
C TYR A 296 -2.87 -15.82 21.80
N GLN A 297 -4.01 -16.46 21.50
CA GLN A 297 -4.61 -16.37 20.17
C GLN A 297 -5.05 -14.92 19.85
N THR A 298 -5.65 -14.24 20.83
CA THR A 298 -6.10 -12.85 20.65
C THR A 298 -4.94 -11.95 20.34
N LEU A 299 -3.87 -11.99 21.14
CA LEU A 299 -2.70 -11.15 20.96
C LEU A 299 -1.89 -11.53 19.72
N TYR A 300 -1.84 -12.85 19.40
CA TYR A 300 -1.21 -13.33 18.18
C TYR A 300 -1.87 -12.73 16.93
N ASP A 301 -3.20 -12.76 16.85
CA ASP A 301 -3.94 -12.23 15.71
C ASP A 301 -3.76 -10.70 15.58
N GLU A 302 -3.75 -9.98 16.71
CA GLU A 302 -3.47 -8.53 16.73
C GLU A 302 -2.04 -8.21 16.28
N CYS A 303 -1.04 -8.90 16.81
CA CYS A 303 0.37 -8.70 16.46
C CYS A 303 0.64 -9.13 15.01
N ASN A 304 0.02 -10.20 14.55
CA ASN A 304 0.11 -10.63 13.16
C ASN A 304 -0.47 -9.57 12.20
N ALA A 305 -1.62 -8.99 12.51
CA ALA A 305 -2.18 -7.89 11.74
C ALA A 305 -1.25 -6.65 11.75
N LYS A 306 -0.68 -6.29 12.91
CA LYS A 306 0.33 -5.22 13.03
C LYS A 306 1.57 -5.52 12.20
N LEU A 307 2.04 -6.78 12.18
CA LEU A 307 3.21 -7.19 11.40
C LEU A 307 3.06 -6.88 9.91
N PHE A 308 1.88 -7.07 9.35
CA PHE A 308 1.62 -6.83 7.92
C PHE A 308 1.41 -5.34 7.57
N THR A 309 1.04 -4.50 8.54
CA THR A 309 0.63 -3.10 8.29
C THR A 309 1.52 -2.06 8.95
N GLY A 310 2.48 -2.49 9.77
CA GLY A 310 3.26 -1.59 10.64
C GLY A 310 4.59 -1.10 10.04
N GLY A 311 4.94 -1.51 8.82
CA GLY A 311 6.18 -1.06 8.17
C GLY A 311 7.47 -1.58 8.81
N TYR A 312 7.41 -2.72 9.48
CA TYR A 312 8.57 -3.29 10.16
C TYR A 312 9.69 -3.70 9.18
N ARG A 313 10.91 -3.56 9.62
CA ARG A 313 12.10 -4.11 8.95
C ARG A 313 12.59 -5.28 9.79
N ILE A 314 12.39 -6.50 9.29
CA ILE A 314 12.63 -7.75 10.00
C ILE A 314 13.95 -8.32 9.48
N TYR A 315 14.98 -8.28 10.31
CA TYR A 315 16.28 -8.86 9.96
C TYR A 315 16.34 -10.26 10.54
N THR A 316 16.49 -11.25 9.65
CA THR A 316 16.57 -12.65 10.06
C THR A 316 18.00 -13.14 10.02
N SER A 317 18.23 -14.26 10.70
CA SER A 317 19.47 -15.01 10.62
C SER A 317 19.49 -16.02 9.46
N LEU A 318 18.46 -16.05 8.64
CA LEU A 318 18.35 -16.98 7.51
C LEU A 318 19.36 -16.63 6.40
N ASP A 319 20.02 -17.65 5.86
CA ASP A 319 20.84 -17.55 4.66
C ASP A 319 20.07 -18.16 3.49
N LEU A 320 19.57 -17.31 2.59
CA LEU A 320 18.75 -17.74 1.46
C LEU A 320 19.49 -18.66 0.49
N GLU A 321 20.80 -18.51 0.35
CA GLU A 321 21.59 -19.37 -0.53
C GLU A 321 21.76 -20.78 0.10
N ALA A 322 22.05 -20.84 1.40
CA ALA A 322 22.10 -22.10 2.14
C ALA A 322 20.73 -22.79 2.14
N GLN A 323 19.65 -22.01 2.36
CA GLN A 323 18.26 -22.49 2.29
C GLN A 323 17.95 -23.13 0.93
N SER A 324 18.28 -22.46 -0.16
CA SER A 324 18.04 -22.94 -1.51
C SER A 324 18.81 -24.23 -1.82
N ARG A 325 20.07 -24.34 -1.37
CA ARG A 325 20.88 -25.56 -1.55
C ARG A 325 20.31 -26.75 -0.78
N LEU A 326 19.86 -26.53 0.45
CA LEU A 326 19.25 -27.61 1.25
C LEU A 326 17.90 -28.04 0.66
N GLN A 327 17.08 -27.10 0.22
CA GLN A 327 15.83 -27.40 -0.47
C GLN A 327 16.07 -28.26 -1.70
N ALA A 328 16.98 -27.85 -2.58
CA ALA A 328 17.36 -28.60 -3.78
C ALA A 328 17.86 -30.02 -3.46
N SER A 329 18.59 -30.20 -2.35
CA SER A 329 19.08 -31.51 -1.92
C SER A 329 17.94 -32.43 -1.47
N ILE A 330 16.97 -31.91 -0.73
CA ILE A 330 15.80 -32.68 -0.29
C ILE A 330 14.90 -33.01 -1.49
N ASP A 331 14.64 -32.04 -2.36
CA ASP A 331 13.82 -32.24 -3.57
C ASP A 331 14.45 -33.30 -4.49
N TYR A 332 15.76 -33.31 -4.62
CA TYR A 332 16.50 -34.34 -5.39
C TYR A 332 16.32 -35.74 -4.78
N ILE A 333 16.38 -35.87 -3.44
CA ILE A 333 16.25 -37.16 -2.76
C ILE A 333 14.80 -37.63 -2.79
N LEU A 334 13.85 -36.74 -2.53
CA LEU A 334 12.42 -37.06 -2.42
C LEU A 334 11.71 -37.12 -3.78
N GLY A 335 12.25 -36.47 -4.81
CA GLY A 335 11.63 -36.38 -6.14
C GLY A 335 11.42 -37.73 -6.87
N GLY A 336 11.98 -38.83 -6.34
CA GLY A 336 11.70 -40.19 -6.79
C GLY A 336 10.52 -40.89 -6.13
N PHE A 337 9.84 -40.22 -5.17
CA PHE A 337 8.74 -40.78 -4.39
C PHE A 337 7.45 -40.00 -4.64
N ASP A 338 6.61 -40.49 -5.56
CA ASP A 338 5.39 -39.80 -6.01
C ASP A 338 4.12 -40.27 -5.30
N GLU A 339 4.23 -41.16 -4.31
CA GLU A 339 3.08 -41.74 -3.60
C GLU A 339 2.40 -40.66 -2.73
N LYS A 340 1.08 -40.52 -2.92
CA LYS A 340 0.25 -39.58 -2.18
C LYS A 340 -0.89 -40.30 -1.46
N ASN A 341 -1.30 -39.78 -0.30
CA ASN A 341 -2.48 -40.22 0.40
C ASN A 341 -3.76 -39.70 -0.29
N ASP A 342 -4.93 -40.10 0.25
CA ASP A 342 -6.26 -39.73 -0.28
C ASP A 342 -6.51 -38.20 -0.28
N GLU A 343 -5.78 -37.45 0.50
CA GLU A 343 -5.83 -35.98 0.57
C GLU A 343 -4.86 -35.29 -0.42
N GLY A 344 -4.12 -36.07 -1.22
CA GLY A 344 -3.15 -35.57 -2.19
C GLY A 344 -1.81 -35.14 -1.56
N ILE A 345 -1.55 -35.52 -0.31
CA ILE A 345 -0.30 -35.23 0.41
C ILE A 345 0.69 -36.39 0.15
N TYR A 346 1.94 -36.05 -0.12
CA TYR A 346 2.99 -37.05 -0.30
C TYR A 346 3.18 -37.85 0.99
N THR A 347 3.21 -39.19 0.87
CA THR A 347 3.38 -40.12 2.01
C THR A 347 4.77 -40.05 2.62
N LEU A 348 5.80 -39.73 1.80
CA LEU A 348 7.15 -39.48 2.26
C LEU A 348 7.41 -37.98 2.33
N GLN A 349 7.81 -37.52 3.52
CA GLN A 349 8.17 -36.13 3.78
C GLN A 349 9.56 -36.10 4.43
N GLY A 350 10.33 -35.07 4.18
CA GLY A 350 11.65 -34.88 4.73
C GLY A 350 11.85 -33.50 5.33
N ALA A 351 12.67 -33.43 6.39
CA ALA A 351 13.11 -32.18 6.99
C ALA A 351 14.63 -32.22 7.22
N SER A 352 15.27 -31.08 7.13
CA SER A 352 16.70 -30.94 7.41
C SER A 352 16.94 -29.69 8.26
N VAL A 353 17.92 -29.77 9.16
CA VAL A 353 18.36 -28.65 10.01
C VAL A 353 19.86 -28.46 9.80
N CYS A 354 20.26 -27.24 9.51
CA CYS A 354 21.66 -26.85 9.45
C CYS A 354 21.96 -25.90 10.62
N ILE A 355 22.96 -26.24 11.44
CA ILE A 355 23.37 -25.46 12.60
C ILE A 355 24.82 -25.00 12.37
N ASP A 356 25.06 -23.69 12.46
CA ASP A 356 26.42 -23.17 12.48
C ASP A 356 27.01 -23.30 13.89
N ASN A 357 28.00 -24.16 14.02
CA ASN A 357 28.69 -24.41 15.29
C ASN A 357 29.87 -23.46 15.53
N THR A 358 30.11 -22.49 14.64
CA THR A 358 31.25 -21.57 14.75
C THR A 358 30.95 -20.35 15.61
N THR A 359 29.69 -20.04 15.87
CA THR A 359 29.25 -18.97 16.74
C THR A 359 28.93 -19.49 18.13
N SER A 360 29.52 -18.88 19.18
CA SER A 360 29.29 -19.25 20.59
C SER A 360 27.89 -18.86 21.10
N ASP A 361 27.14 -18.09 20.37
CA ASP A 361 25.77 -17.71 20.66
C ASP A 361 24.80 -18.59 19.89
N LEU A 362 23.81 -19.16 20.56
CA LEU A 362 22.77 -20.09 20.08
C LEU A 362 21.89 -19.56 18.91
N ALA A 363 22.46 -18.77 18.02
CA ALA A 363 21.71 -17.91 17.09
C ALA A 363 21.38 -18.51 15.74
N TRP A 364 21.85 -19.72 15.38
CA TRP A 364 21.68 -20.20 13.99
C TRP A 364 21.06 -21.59 13.93
N CYS A 365 19.75 -21.64 14.04
CA CYS A 365 18.99 -22.81 13.62
C CYS A 365 18.31 -22.47 12.31
N VAL A 366 18.84 -22.93 11.19
CA VAL A 366 18.11 -22.87 9.91
C VAL A 366 17.22 -24.10 9.88
N LEU A 367 15.95 -23.92 10.23
CA LEU A 367 14.95 -24.97 10.16
C LEU A 367 14.49 -25.06 8.72
N LEU A 368 14.86 -26.13 8.05
CA LEU A 368 14.49 -26.37 6.68
C LEU A 368 13.50 -27.52 6.62
N TRP A 369 12.30 -27.19 6.25
CA TRP A 369 11.31 -28.16 5.89
C TRP A 369 11.19 -28.19 4.37
N ALA A 370 11.50 -29.31 3.79
CA ALA A 370 11.27 -29.52 2.38
C ALA A 370 10.51 -30.83 2.21
N GLY A 371 9.34 -30.71 1.71
CA GLY A 371 8.58 -31.81 1.14
C GLY A 371 7.97 -31.24 -0.15
N ALA A 372 7.80 -32.04 -1.17
CA ALA A 372 6.97 -31.70 -2.31
C ALA A 372 5.50 -31.59 -1.84
N VAL A 373 5.21 -30.66 -0.91
CA VAL A 373 3.90 -30.49 -0.30
C VAL A 373 3.36 -29.15 -0.72
N ARG A 374 2.29 -29.17 -1.49
CA ARG A 374 1.28 -28.13 -1.44
C ARG A 374 0.66 -28.19 -0.04
N MET A 375 1.14 -27.37 0.88
CA MET A 375 0.41 -27.22 2.13
C MET A 375 -0.92 -26.55 1.87
N MET A 376 -1.99 -27.26 2.21
CA MET A 376 -3.25 -26.61 2.56
C MET A 376 -3.02 -25.77 3.81
N SER A 377 -3.64 -24.61 3.89
CA SER A 377 -3.66 -23.64 4.97
C SER A 377 -4.32 -24.13 6.27
N ARG A 378 -4.01 -25.35 6.73
CA ARG A 378 -4.57 -25.92 7.95
C ARG A 378 -3.56 -26.85 8.61
N ALA A 379 -2.55 -26.27 9.21
CA ALA A 379 -1.84 -26.95 10.30
C ALA A 379 -0.80 -26.01 10.94
N ILE A 380 -1.28 -25.05 11.68
CA ILE A 380 -0.63 -24.59 12.89
C ILE A 380 -1.76 -24.48 13.92
N HIS A 381 -2.02 -25.58 14.61
CA HIS A 381 -2.70 -25.61 15.89
C HIS A 381 -1.65 -25.83 16.95
#